data_2c47e4f72646b42ce2e04d3c2b005fdd
#
_entry.id   2c47e4f72646b42ce2e04d3c2b005fdd
#
_cell.length_a   1.000
_cell.length_b   1.000
_cell.length_c   1.000
_cell.angle_alpha   90.00
_cell.angle_beta   90.00
_cell.angle_gamma   90.00
#
_symmetry.space_group_name_H-M   'P 1'
#
loop_
_entity.id
_entity.type
_entity.pdbx_description
1 polymer ?
#
loop_
_entity_poly.entity_id
_entity_poly.type
_entity_poly.pdbx_seq_one_letter_code
_entity_poly.pdbx_strand_id
1 'polypeptide(L)'
;MLEPWYRGSHRKWLDGWRSTSKHQINIIEGPDTGWRRSLLISPARFAEAIAESSAPIDALVASTPIDLATVMGLLDPGISRPPTLLYMHESQIGYPPGPKGGRAHGGIINDWRS
;
A
#
# COMPACT_ATOMS: atom_id res chain seq x y z
N MET A 1 -3.42 -6.94 4.44
CA MET A 1 -3.65 -6.05 3.29
C MET A 1 -3.09 -4.68 3.60
N LEU A 2 -2.19 -4.17 2.78
CA LEU A 2 -1.62 -2.82 2.90
C LEU A 2 -2.36 -1.88 1.97
N GLU A 3 -2.99 -0.83 2.51
CA GLU A 3 -3.74 0.16 1.75
C GLU A 3 -3.28 1.57 2.13
N PRO A 4 -2.46 2.21 1.30
CA PRO A 4 -1.93 3.55 1.61
C PRO A 4 -2.99 4.63 1.70
N TRP A 5 -4.11 4.45 0.99
CA TRP A 5 -5.19 5.43 0.90
C TRP A 5 -6.58 4.78 1.04
N TYR A 6 -6.91 4.34 2.25
CA TYR A 6 -8.18 3.68 2.53
C TYR A 6 -9.36 4.67 2.55
N ARG A 7 -9.65 5.26 1.37
CA ARG A 7 -10.71 6.27 1.15
C ARG A 7 -11.40 6.04 -0.20
N GLY A 8 -12.57 6.63 -0.39
CA GLY A 8 -13.27 6.65 -1.67
C GLY A 8 -13.46 5.28 -2.31
N SER A 9 -13.02 5.15 -3.55
CA SER A 9 -13.09 3.91 -4.34
C SER A 9 -12.25 2.78 -3.77
N HIS A 10 -11.06 3.07 -3.23
CA HIS A 10 -10.19 2.09 -2.59
C HIS A 10 -10.87 1.42 -1.39
N ARG A 11 -11.45 2.23 -0.51
CA ARG A 11 -12.19 1.70 0.63
C ARG A 11 -13.38 0.86 0.20
N LYS A 12 -14.19 1.37 -0.75
CA LYS A 12 -15.37 0.64 -1.24
C LYS A 12 -15.01 -0.71 -1.83
N TRP A 13 -13.95 -0.75 -2.64
CA TRP A 13 -13.45 -1.98 -3.23
C TRP A 13 -12.98 -2.97 -2.16
N LEU A 14 -12.17 -2.50 -1.23
CA LEU A 14 -11.55 -3.35 -0.21
C LEU A 14 -12.58 -3.87 0.81
N ASP A 15 -13.54 -3.04 1.21
CA ASP A 15 -14.66 -3.46 2.06
C ASP A 15 -15.53 -4.51 1.36
N GLY A 16 -15.79 -4.34 0.06
CA GLY A 16 -16.51 -5.31 -0.75
C GLY A 16 -15.75 -6.64 -0.81
N TRP A 17 -14.45 -6.60 -1.08
CA TRP A 17 -13.63 -7.81 -1.10
C TRP A 17 -13.61 -8.51 0.26
N ARG A 18 -13.39 -7.77 1.34
CA ARG A 18 -13.38 -8.31 2.70
C ARG A 18 -14.72 -8.97 3.08
N SER A 19 -15.83 -8.39 2.65
CA SER A 19 -17.17 -8.92 2.97
C SER A 19 -17.52 -10.21 2.23
N THR A 20 -16.91 -10.45 1.07
CA THR A 20 -17.18 -11.64 0.21
C THR A 20 -16.09 -12.70 0.28
N SER A 21 -14.93 -12.36 0.85
CA SER A 21 -13.79 -13.27 0.95
C SER A 21 -14.02 -14.35 2.00
N LYS A 22 -13.53 -15.55 1.70
CA LYS A 22 -13.43 -16.65 2.67
C LYS A 22 -12.19 -16.52 3.59
N HIS A 23 -11.30 -15.59 3.28
CA HIS A 23 -10.08 -15.33 4.05
C HIS A 23 -10.32 -14.26 5.10
N GLN A 24 -9.60 -14.35 6.21
CA GLN A 24 -9.54 -13.27 7.18
C GLN A 24 -8.62 -12.17 6.64
N ILE A 25 -9.20 -11.02 6.28
CA ILE A 25 -8.46 -9.89 5.73
C ILE A 25 -8.29 -8.83 6.82
N ASN A 26 -7.06 -8.66 7.29
CA ASN A 26 -6.65 -7.58 8.17
C ASN A 26 -6.13 -6.42 7.33
N ILE A 27 -6.74 -5.24 7.45
CA ILE A 27 -6.38 -4.05 6.69
C ILE A 27 -5.47 -3.19 7.55
N ILE A 28 -4.28 -2.88 7.02
CA ILE A 28 -3.37 -1.88 7.57
C ILE A 28 -3.47 -0.67 6.66
N GLU A 29 -4.06 0.39 7.17
CA GLU A 29 -4.26 1.62 6.42
C GLU A 29 -3.12 2.62 6.61
N GLY A 30 -2.86 3.39 5.58
CA GLY A 30 -1.96 4.53 5.66
C GLY A 30 -2.53 5.62 6.58
N PRO A 31 -1.69 6.55 7.05
CA PRO A 31 -2.10 7.60 7.97
C PRO A 31 -3.04 8.61 7.31
N ASP A 32 -3.94 9.19 8.11
CA ASP A 32 -4.91 10.19 7.65
C ASP A 32 -4.29 11.59 7.53
N THR A 33 -3.45 11.76 6.51
CA THR A 33 -2.66 13.00 6.30
C THR A 33 -2.79 13.59 4.90
N GLY A 34 -3.83 13.23 4.15
CA GLY A 34 -3.95 13.52 2.73
C GLY A 34 -3.10 12.56 1.88
N TRP A 35 -3.58 12.22 0.70
CA TRP A 35 -3.10 11.08 -0.09
C TRP A 35 -1.59 11.10 -0.38
N ARG A 36 -1.02 12.26 -0.79
CA ARG A 36 0.41 12.37 -1.11
C ARG A 36 1.32 12.10 0.07
N ARG A 37 0.94 12.64 1.23
CA ARG A 37 1.71 12.43 2.46
C ARG A 37 1.52 11.01 2.98
N SER A 38 0.31 10.48 2.88
CA SER A 38 0.04 9.09 3.23
C SER A 38 0.94 8.14 2.43
N LEU A 39 1.03 8.30 1.10
CA LEU A 39 1.92 7.48 0.26
C LEU A 39 3.38 7.54 0.69
N LEU A 40 3.86 8.73 1.06
CA LEU A 40 5.26 8.94 1.42
C LEU A 40 5.64 8.24 2.73
N ILE A 41 4.76 8.25 3.72
CA ILE A 41 5.08 7.77 5.08
C ILE A 41 4.53 6.36 5.36
N SER A 42 3.61 5.86 4.54
CA SER A 42 3.02 4.52 4.70
C SER A 42 4.04 3.38 4.69
N PRO A 43 5.13 3.40 3.88
CA PRO A 43 6.07 2.28 3.88
C PRO A 43 6.67 1.95 5.25
N ALA A 44 7.08 2.97 6.01
CA ALA A 44 7.62 2.76 7.35
C ALA A 44 6.55 2.19 8.31
N ARG A 45 5.34 2.78 8.28
CA ARG A 45 4.20 2.31 9.08
C ARG A 45 3.82 0.86 8.75
N PHE A 46 3.84 0.48 7.48
CA PHE A 46 3.52 -0.88 7.08
C PHE A 46 4.57 -1.89 7.51
N ALA A 47 5.86 -1.54 7.36
CA ALA A 47 6.94 -2.39 7.84
C ALA A 47 6.86 -2.61 9.35
N GLU A 48 6.61 -1.56 10.13
CA GLU A 48 6.40 -1.63 11.57
C GLU A 48 5.21 -2.54 11.93
N ALA A 49 4.05 -2.32 11.30
CA ALA A 49 2.85 -3.11 11.56
C ALA A 49 2.99 -4.59 11.17
N ILE A 50 3.78 -4.90 10.13
CA ILE A 50 4.12 -6.29 9.78
C ILE A 50 5.03 -6.90 10.85
N ALA A 51 6.03 -6.16 11.30
CA ALA A 51 6.98 -6.62 12.32
C ALA A 51 6.30 -6.87 13.67
N GLU A 52 5.34 -6.05 14.04
CA GLU A 52 4.57 -6.14 15.29
C GLU A 52 3.44 -7.18 15.24
N SER A 53 3.17 -7.77 14.08
CA SER A 53 2.08 -8.74 13.95
C SER A 53 2.35 -9.97 14.80
N SER A 54 1.51 -10.21 15.78
CA SER A 54 1.55 -11.42 16.61
C SER A 54 0.93 -12.65 15.92
N ALA A 55 0.10 -12.41 14.90
CA ALA A 55 -0.52 -13.47 14.11
C ALA A 55 0.32 -13.79 12.85
N PRO A 56 0.37 -15.07 12.44
CA PRO A 56 1.03 -15.42 11.19
C PRO A 56 0.34 -14.74 10.00
N ILE A 57 1.14 -14.28 9.06
CA ILE A 57 0.66 -13.68 7.82
C ILE A 57 0.85 -14.71 6.71
N ASP A 58 -0.23 -15.30 6.22
CA ASP A 58 -0.19 -16.33 5.16
C ASP A 58 0.09 -15.72 3.79
N ALA A 59 -0.40 -14.50 3.54
CA ALA A 59 -0.17 -13.74 2.33
C ALA A 59 -0.24 -12.24 2.60
N LEU A 60 0.59 -11.47 1.92
CA LEU A 60 0.59 -10.02 1.94
C LEU A 60 0.00 -9.52 0.63
N VAL A 61 -1.04 -8.69 0.71
CA VAL A 61 -1.57 -8.00 -0.46
C VAL A 61 -1.35 -6.52 -0.28
N ALA A 62 -0.80 -5.87 -1.28
CA ALA A 62 -0.56 -4.43 -1.30
C ALA A 62 -1.30 -3.79 -2.46
N SER A 63 -1.94 -2.64 -2.27
CA SER A 63 -2.61 -1.91 -3.33
C SER A 63 -1.81 -0.69 -3.79
N THR A 64 -1.81 -0.43 -5.09
CA THR A 64 -1.18 0.77 -5.64
C THR A 64 -2.03 2.03 -5.38
N PRO A 65 -1.39 3.22 -5.31
CA PRO A 65 0.06 3.43 -5.36
C PRO A 65 0.73 3.16 -4.00
N ILE A 66 1.76 2.35 -3.99
CA ILE A 66 2.56 2.01 -2.80
C ILE A 66 4.04 1.89 -3.18
N ASP A 67 4.95 2.32 -2.31
CA ASP A 67 6.38 1.97 -2.42
C ASP A 67 6.65 0.64 -1.71
N LEU A 68 6.24 -0.45 -2.35
CA LEU A 68 6.37 -1.80 -1.80
C LEU A 68 7.83 -2.20 -1.62
N ALA A 69 8.72 -1.75 -2.50
CA ALA A 69 10.16 -2.02 -2.38
C ALA A 69 10.73 -1.46 -1.07
N THR A 70 10.32 -0.26 -0.69
CA THR A 70 10.71 0.34 0.60
C THR A 70 10.09 -0.41 1.77
N VAL A 71 8.81 -0.81 1.70
CA VAL A 71 8.20 -1.65 2.75
C VAL A 71 9.03 -2.90 2.98
N MET A 72 9.32 -3.65 1.90
CA MET A 72 10.08 -4.91 1.99
C MET A 72 11.53 -4.71 2.42
N GLY A 73 12.14 -3.57 2.06
CA GLY A 73 13.50 -3.22 2.44
C GLY A 73 13.65 -2.83 3.91
N LEU A 74 12.59 -2.33 4.53
CA LEU A 74 12.56 -1.96 5.96
C LEU A 74 12.27 -3.14 6.89
N LEU A 75 11.81 -4.27 6.35
CA LEU A 75 11.59 -5.46 7.18
C LEU A 75 12.93 -6.06 7.63
N ASP A 76 12.99 -6.42 8.91
CA ASP A 76 14.12 -7.16 9.46
C ASP A 76 14.37 -8.44 8.65
N PRO A 77 15.62 -8.78 8.30
CA PRO A 77 15.96 -10.01 7.60
C PRO A 77 15.48 -11.29 8.30
N GLY A 78 15.29 -11.26 9.60
CA GLY A 78 14.76 -12.38 10.40
C GLY A 78 13.24 -12.57 10.27
N ILE A 79 12.50 -11.61 9.70
CA ILE A 79 11.07 -11.72 9.52
C ILE A 79 10.76 -12.59 8.29
N SER A 80 9.94 -13.63 8.49
CA SER A 80 9.44 -14.45 7.39
C SER A 80 8.68 -13.57 6.39
N ARG A 81 9.09 -13.61 5.13
CA ARG A 81 8.44 -12.87 4.04
C ARG A 81 7.32 -13.71 3.45
N PRO A 82 6.05 -13.37 3.69
CA PRO A 82 4.94 -14.11 3.10
C PRO A 82 4.87 -13.88 1.59
N PRO A 83 4.23 -14.78 0.83
CA PRO A 83 3.87 -14.53 -0.55
C PRO A 83 3.19 -13.18 -0.69
N THR A 84 3.66 -12.35 -1.61
CA THR A 84 3.19 -10.97 -1.75
C THR A 84 2.55 -10.75 -3.11
N LEU A 85 1.34 -10.21 -3.10
CA LEU A 85 0.57 -9.82 -4.28
C LEU A 85 0.43 -8.30 -4.32
N LEU A 86 0.73 -7.72 -5.48
CA LEU A 86 0.44 -6.32 -5.74
C LEU A 86 -0.85 -6.20 -6.54
N TYR A 87 -1.83 -5.48 -6.01
CA TYR A 87 -3.05 -5.12 -6.72
C TYR A 87 -2.95 -3.71 -7.28
N MET A 88 -3.04 -3.59 -8.59
CA MET A 88 -2.94 -2.30 -9.28
C MET A 88 -4.33 -1.75 -9.56
N HIS A 89 -4.74 -0.68 -8.85
CA HIS A 89 -5.97 0.02 -9.14
C HIS A 89 -5.88 0.82 -10.43
N GLU A 90 -4.77 1.54 -10.59
CA GLU A 90 -4.53 2.44 -11.72
C GLU A 90 -3.04 2.76 -11.84
N SER A 91 -2.60 3.10 -13.03
CA SER A 91 -1.24 3.60 -13.26
C SER A 91 -1.16 5.10 -13.05
N GLN A 92 -0.15 5.55 -12.32
CA GLN A 92 0.12 6.98 -12.10
C GLN A 92 0.88 7.63 -13.27
N ILE A 93 1.36 6.82 -14.23
CA ILE A 93 2.15 7.30 -15.38
C ILE A 93 1.35 8.26 -16.27
N GLY A 94 0.06 7.99 -16.44
CA GLY A 94 -0.86 8.79 -17.26
C GLY A 94 -1.47 10.01 -16.56
N TYR A 95 -1.16 10.25 -15.28
CA TYR A 95 -1.74 11.38 -14.56
C TYR A 95 -1.19 12.71 -15.04
N PRO A 96 -2.04 13.70 -15.35
CA PRO A 96 -1.58 15.01 -15.74
C PRO A 96 -0.82 15.69 -14.58
N PRO A 97 0.19 16.52 -14.88
CA PRO A 97 0.84 17.30 -13.84
C PRO A 97 -0.19 18.15 -13.10
N GLY A 98 -0.10 18.17 -11.78
CA GLY A 98 -1.01 18.96 -10.93
C GLY A 98 -0.96 20.45 -11.28
N PRO A 99 -1.98 21.24 -10.84
CA PRO A 99 -2.15 22.65 -11.23
C PRO A 99 -0.97 23.58 -10.93
N LYS A 100 0.03 23.14 -10.20
CA LYS A 100 1.26 23.90 -9.89
C LYS A 100 2.48 23.46 -10.69
N GLY A 101 2.31 22.80 -11.84
CA GLY A 101 3.42 22.44 -12.73
C GLY A 101 4.45 21.45 -12.13
N GLY A 102 4.19 20.91 -10.95
CA GLY A 102 5.01 19.88 -10.37
C GLY A 102 4.82 18.60 -11.17
N ARG A 103 5.88 18.15 -11.85
CA ARG A 103 5.85 16.85 -12.52
C ARG A 103 5.48 15.77 -11.51
N ALA A 104 4.61 14.85 -11.92
CA ALA A 104 4.17 13.69 -11.13
C ALA A 104 5.31 12.67 -10.94
N HIS A 105 6.55 13.13 -10.67
CA HIS A 105 7.71 12.27 -10.51
C HIS A 105 7.53 11.24 -9.41
N GLY A 106 6.81 11.61 -8.33
CA GLY A 106 6.55 10.68 -7.24
C GLY A 106 5.62 9.53 -7.63
N GLY A 107 4.60 9.81 -8.45
CA GLY A 107 3.68 8.78 -8.93
C GLY A 107 4.37 7.75 -9.84
N ILE A 108 5.20 8.24 -10.77
CA ILE A 108 5.97 7.37 -11.66
C ILE A 108 6.94 6.49 -10.87
N ILE A 109 7.65 7.07 -9.89
CA ILE A 109 8.56 6.30 -9.04
C ILE A 109 7.82 5.24 -8.25
N ASN A 110 6.64 5.56 -7.71
CA ASN A 110 5.83 4.59 -6.98
C ASN A 110 5.33 3.47 -7.88
N ASP A 111 4.90 3.75 -9.12
CA ASP A 111 4.53 2.71 -10.09
C ASP A 111 5.69 1.75 -10.39
N TRP A 112 6.92 2.27 -10.46
CA TRP A 112 8.11 1.46 -10.72
C TRP A 112 8.56 0.63 -9.51
N ARG A 113 8.22 1.08 -8.29
CA ARG A 113 8.59 0.41 -7.03
C ARG A 113 7.48 -0.49 -6.47
N SER A 114 6.28 -0.38 -7.04
CA SER A 114 5.16 -1.26 -6.75
C SER A 114 5.27 -2.52 -7.58
#